data_2c8b0741340b0e4f54afe455391c1ed5
#
_entry.id   2c8b0741340b0e4f54afe455391c1ed5
#
_cell.length_a   1.000
_cell.length_b   1.000
_cell.length_c   1.000
_cell.angle_alpha   90.00
_cell.angle_beta   90.00
_cell.angle_gamma   90.00
#
_symmetry.space_group_name_H-M   'P 1'
#
loop_
_entity.id
_entity.type
_entity.pdbx_description
1 polymer ?
#
loop_
_entity_poly.entity_id
_entity_poly.type
_entity_poly.pdbx_seq_one_letter_code
_entity_poly.pdbx_strand_id
1 'polypeptide(L)'
;MAYTNKTYIAFDADSDIHYYRLMQAWKQNDNTNFNFYDAHDLTNLMPWSSEETIKASLQERLRSTKVFILLVGEKTKYLHKFVRWEIEQAIKRDLPIIVVNLNGARYKDEDLCPAILDDELAVHVSFNQKIIDKALNEWESIHSAYKKEGKTGPYRYNEETYKALGL
;
A
#
# COMPACT_ATOMS: atom_id res chain seq x y z
N MET A 1 -8.06 14.43 11.66
CA MET A 1 -9.22 13.82 11.02
C MET A 1 -8.91 12.41 10.58
N ALA A 2 -9.89 11.55 10.68
CA ALA A 2 -9.78 10.20 10.16
C ALA A 2 -9.67 10.21 8.64
N TYR A 3 -8.75 9.44 8.08
CA TYR A 3 -8.69 9.20 6.65
C TYR A 3 -9.88 8.32 6.26
N THR A 4 -10.79 8.86 5.47
CA THR A 4 -12.05 8.20 5.10
C THR A 4 -12.08 7.69 3.66
N ASN A 5 -11.05 8.00 2.88
CA ASN A 5 -10.98 7.56 1.49
C ASN A 5 -10.65 6.08 1.37
N LYS A 6 -11.11 5.48 0.30
CA LYS A 6 -10.94 4.06 0.06
C LYS A 6 -9.50 3.70 -0.27
N THR A 7 -8.93 2.80 0.50
CA THR A 7 -7.55 2.33 0.37
C THR A 7 -7.54 0.87 -0.08
N TYR A 8 -6.71 0.57 -1.06
CA TYR A 8 -6.48 -0.79 -1.54
C TYR A 8 -5.15 -1.28 -0.96
N ILE A 9 -5.14 -2.45 -0.33
CA ILE A 9 -3.92 -3.03 0.24
C ILE A 9 -3.55 -4.29 -0.53
N ALA A 10 -2.37 -4.27 -1.17
CA ALA A 10 -1.78 -5.41 -1.85
C ALA A 10 -0.66 -6.01 -1.01
N PHE A 11 -0.57 -7.32 -0.93
CA PHE A 11 0.45 -8.04 -0.16
C PHE A 11 0.52 -9.52 -0.53
N ASP A 12 1.56 -10.20 -0.06
CA ASP A 12 1.70 -11.66 -0.15
C ASP A 12 0.80 -12.35 0.88
N ALA A 13 -0.35 -12.85 0.44
CA ALA A 13 -1.31 -13.48 1.32
C ALA A 13 -0.78 -14.74 2.01
N ASP A 14 0.11 -15.47 1.36
CA ASP A 14 0.65 -16.70 1.91
C ASP A 14 1.64 -16.47 3.05
N SER A 15 2.46 -15.42 2.92
CA SER A 15 3.54 -15.14 3.87
C SER A 15 3.23 -14.02 4.86
N ASP A 16 2.47 -13.01 4.46
CA ASP A 16 2.35 -11.74 5.18
C ASP A 16 0.94 -11.44 5.73
N ILE A 17 0.03 -12.40 5.68
CA ILE A 17 -1.37 -12.21 6.10
C ILE A 17 -1.51 -11.71 7.55
N HIS A 18 -0.59 -12.07 8.43
CA HIS A 18 -0.64 -11.64 9.82
C HIS A 18 -0.42 -10.13 9.99
N TYR A 19 0.37 -9.49 9.13
CA TYR A 19 0.53 -8.04 9.11
C TYR A 19 -0.77 -7.35 8.68
N TYR A 20 -1.40 -7.89 7.65
CA TYR A 20 -2.70 -7.40 7.20
C TYR A 20 -3.76 -7.51 8.30
N ARG A 21 -3.78 -8.61 9.03
CA ARG A 21 -4.69 -8.79 10.18
C ARG A 21 -4.43 -7.81 11.31
N LEU A 22 -3.16 -7.45 11.54
CA LEU A 22 -2.83 -6.38 12.49
C LEU A 22 -3.42 -5.04 12.04
N MET A 23 -3.32 -4.70 10.76
CA MET A 23 -3.93 -3.48 10.22
C MET A 23 -5.45 -3.50 10.37
N GLN A 24 -6.10 -4.64 10.16
CA GLN A 24 -7.54 -4.80 10.41
C GLN A 24 -7.88 -4.59 11.89
N ALA A 25 -7.06 -5.11 12.80
CA ALA A 25 -7.23 -4.90 14.23
C ALA A 25 -7.08 -3.42 14.60
N TRP A 26 -6.14 -2.70 14.01
CA TRP A 26 -6.02 -1.26 14.20
C TRP A 26 -7.28 -0.52 13.72
N LYS A 27 -7.85 -0.93 12.59
CA LYS A 27 -9.08 -0.34 12.04
C LYS A 27 -10.27 -0.51 12.98
N GLN A 28 -10.37 -1.65 13.68
CA GLN A 28 -11.47 -1.94 14.61
C GLN A 28 -11.31 -1.24 15.96
N ASN A 29 -10.13 -0.74 16.26
CA ASN A 29 -9.88 -0.01 17.50
C ASN A 29 -10.36 1.44 17.34
N ASP A 30 -11.18 1.94 18.27
CA ASP A 30 -11.76 3.29 18.22
C ASP A 30 -10.72 4.43 18.17
N ASN A 31 -9.46 4.11 18.42
CA ASN A 31 -8.36 5.07 18.37
C ASN A 31 -7.68 5.13 16.99
N THR A 32 -8.17 4.41 16.00
CA THR A 32 -7.56 4.37 14.67
C THR A 32 -8.50 4.84 13.60
N ASN A 33 -7.93 5.62 12.70
CA ASN A 33 -8.64 6.27 11.62
C ASN A 33 -8.45 5.55 10.28
N PHE A 34 -8.06 4.25 10.33
CA PHE A 34 -7.86 3.46 9.13
C PHE A 34 -9.20 3.04 8.52
N ASN A 35 -9.46 3.49 7.32
CA ASN A 35 -10.54 2.95 6.51
C ASN A 35 -9.97 2.38 5.22
N PHE A 36 -9.94 1.07 5.09
CA PHE A 36 -9.45 0.41 3.89
C PHE A 36 -10.39 -0.71 3.44
N TYR A 37 -10.38 -0.97 2.14
CA TYR A 37 -11.08 -2.11 1.58
C TYR A 37 -10.27 -3.37 1.77
N ASP A 38 -10.98 -4.41 2.12
CA ASP A 38 -10.45 -5.74 2.13
C ASP A 38 -10.53 -6.33 0.70
N ALA A 39 -9.50 -6.09 -0.10
CA ALA A 39 -9.40 -6.68 -1.42
C ALA A 39 -9.19 -8.20 -1.36
N HIS A 40 -8.69 -8.72 -0.25
CA HIS A 40 -8.39 -10.13 -0.06
C HIS A 40 -9.59 -11.02 0.16
N ASP A 41 -10.69 -10.49 0.65
CA ASP A 41 -11.93 -11.26 0.81
C ASP A 41 -12.40 -11.86 -0.53
N LEU A 42 -12.09 -11.21 -1.64
CA LEU A 42 -12.46 -11.73 -2.96
C LEU A 42 -11.63 -12.93 -3.39
N THR A 43 -10.34 -12.97 -3.08
CA THR A 43 -9.48 -14.09 -3.46
C THR A 43 -9.75 -15.34 -2.62
N ASN A 44 -10.19 -15.17 -1.37
CA ASN A 44 -10.55 -16.26 -0.49
C ASN A 44 -11.93 -16.86 -0.76
N LEU A 45 -12.84 -16.05 -1.32
CA LEU A 45 -14.22 -16.49 -1.56
C LEU A 45 -14.42 -17.29 -2.85
N MET A 46 -13.41 -17.30 -3.74
CA MET A 46 -13.53 -17.91 -5.05
C MET A 46 -12.30 -18.76 -5.45
N PRO A 47 -12.00 -19.85 -4.71
CA PRO A 47 -10.80 -20.64 -5.00
C PRO A 47 -10.81 -21.34 -6.37
N TRP A 48 -11.97 -21.47 -7.02
CA TRP A 48 -12.14 -22.02 -8.37
C TRP A 48 -12.41 -20.97 -9.44
N SER A 49 -12.38 -19.70 -9.11
CA SER A 49 -12.53 -18.65 -10.11
C SER A 49 -11.28 -18.56 -10.98
N SER A 50 -11.48 -18.28 -12.26
CA SER A 50 -10.35 -18.04 -13.17
C SER A 50 -9.58 -16.78 -12.74
N GLU A 51 -8.31 -16.72 -13.12
CA GLU A 51 -7.47 -15.54 -12.93
C GLU A 51 -8.13 -14.27 -13.50
N GLU A 52 -8.74 -14.39 -14.68
CA GLU A 52 -9.45 -13.26 -15.33
C GLU A 52 -10.62 -12.76 -14.50
N THR A 53 -11.41 -13.67 -13.91
CA THR A 53 -12.54 -13.31 -13.05
C THR A 53 -12.08 -12.59 -11.78
N ILE A 54 -11.01 -13.09 -11.15
CA ILE A 54 -10.42 -12.47 -9.97
C ILE A 54 -9.92 -11.06 -10.32
N LYS A 55 -9.17 -10.92 -11.41
CA LYS A 55 -8.66 -9.62 -11.87
C LYS A 55 -9.77 -8.63 -12.19
N ALA A 56 -10.87 -9.08 -12.82
CA ALA A 56 -12.03 -8.22 -13.09
C ALA A 56 -12.64 -7.67 -11.80
N SER A 57 -12.77 -8.50 -10.77
CA SER A 57 -13.28 -8.10 -9.45
C SER A 57 -12.33 -7.13 -8.74
N LEU A 58 -11.02 -7.36 -8.82
CA LEU A 58 -10.02 -6.47 -8.26
C LEU A 58 -9.98 -5.13 -8.99
N GLN A 59 -10.15 -5.12 -10.32
CA GLN A 59 -10.28 -3.88 -11.10
C GLN A 59 -11.46 -3.02 -10.65
N GLU A 60 -12.60 -3.65 -10.37
CA GLU A 60 -13.78 -2.92 -9.88
C GLU A 60 -13.49 -2.20 -8.55
N ARG A 61 -12.76 -2.86 -7.64
CA ARG A 61 -12.33 -2.23 -6.39
C ARG A 61 -11.31 -1.11 -6.61
N LEU A 62 -10.38 -1.31 -7.54
CA LEU A 62 -9.38 -0.29 -7.88
C LEU A 62 -10.01 0.97 -8.47
N ARG A 63 -11.13 0.86 -9.19
CA ARG A 63 -11.84 2.03 -9.72
C ARG A 63 -12.33 3.00 -8.65
N SER A 64 -12.69 2.50 -7.48
CA SER A 64 -13.16 3.32 -6.36
C SER A 64 -12.05 3.66 -5.36
N THR A 65 -10.83 3.17 -5.60
CA THR A 65 -9.67 3.36 -4.72
C THR A 65 -9.07 4.75 -4.89
N LYS A 66 -8.66 5.36 -3.78
CA LYS A 66 -8.00 6.67 -3.74
C LYS A 66 -6.52 6.57 -3.38
N VAL A 67 -6.12 5.56 -2.64
CA VAL A 67 -4.73 5.31 -2.24
C VAL A 67 -4.44 3.82 -2.32
N PHE A 68 -3.27 3.48 -2.83
CA PHE A 68 -2.78 2.11 -2.92
C PHE A 68 -1.65 1.89 -1.91
N ILE A 69 -1.79 0.88 -1.06
CA ILE A 69 -0.75 0.44 -0.13
C ILE A 69 -0.18 -0.89 -0.61
N LEU A 70 1.14 -0.99 -0.67
CA LEU A 70 1.85 -2.25 -0.89
C LEU A 70 2.60 -2.61 0.38
N LEU A 71 2.30 -3.78 0.96
CA LEU A 71 3.10 -4.36 2.03
C LEU A 71 4.26 -5.14 1.41
N VAL A 72 5.49 -4.77 1.75
CA VAL A 72 6.69 -5.39 1.20
C VAL A 72 7.33 -6.31 2.24
N GLY A 73 7.24 -7.60 2.01
CA GLY A 73 7.89 -8.66 2.74
C GLY A 73 8.98 -9.34 1.90
N GLU A 74 9.49 -10.46 2.39
CA GLU A 74 10.63 -11.16 1.78
C GLU A 74 10.33 -11.73 0.37
N LYS A 75 9.06 -12.07 0.10
CA LYS A 75 8.66 -12.74 -1.15
C LYS A 75 7.85 -11.87 -2.09
N THR A 76 7.48 -10.67 -1.69
CA THR A 76 6.58 -9.79 -2.44
C THR A 76 7.06 -9.57 -3.89
N LYS A 77 8.35 -9.33 -4.08
CA LYS A 77 8.94 -9.06 -5.41
C LYS A 77 8.86 -10.26 -6.39
N TYR A 78 8.58 -11.46 -5.89
CA TYR A 78 8.47 -12.67 -6.72
C TYR A 78 7.05 -12.98 -7.15
N LEU A 79 6.07 -12.22 -6.70
CA LEU A 79 4.65 -12.48 -6.96
C LEU A 79 4.19 -11.79 -8.25
N HIS A 80 4.47 -12.44 -9.37
CA HIS A 80 4.21 -11.87 -10.69
C HIS A 80 2.75 -11.97 -11.15
N LYS A 81 1.97 -12.90 -10.58
CA LYS A 81 0.61 -13.17 -11.05
C LYS A 81 -0.40 -12.11 -10.63
N PHE A 82 -0.49 -11.80 -9.34
CA PHE A 82 -1.45 -10.84 -8.81
C PHE A 82 -0.81 -9.56 -8.29
N VAL A 83 0.16 -9.64 -7.38
CA VAL A 83 0.73 -8.45 -6.74
C VAL A 83 1.37 -7.52 -7.77
N ARG A 84 2.17 -8.04 -8.69
CA ARG A 84 2.74 -7.23 -9.77
C ARG A 84 1.66 -6.58 -10.62
N TRP A 85 0.65 -7.33 -11.00
CA TRP A 85 -0.47 -6.81 -11.77
C TRP A 85 -1.22 -5.70 -11.00
N GLU A 86 -1.44 -5.88 -9.70
CA GLU A 86 -2.07 -4.87 -8.86
C GLU A 86 -1.26 -3.56 -8.84
N ILE A 87 0.07 -3.67 -8.73
CA ILE A 87 0.97 -2.51 -8.81
C ILE A 87 0.85 -1.83 -10.19
N GLU A 88 0.86 -2.61 -11.27
CA GLU A 88 0.69 -2.09 -12.63
C GLU A 88 -0.62 -1.32 -12.79
N GLN A 89 -1.70 -1.83 -12.20
CA GLN A 89 -3.00 -1.16 -12.22
C GLN A 89 -2.98 0.15 -11.41
N ALA A 90 -2.31 0.17 -10.27
CA ALA A 90 -2.15 1.37 -9.46
C ALA A 90 -1.39 2.46 -10.23
N ILE A 91 -0.30 2.08 -10.91
CA ILE A 91 0.51 2.99 -11.74
C ILE A 91 -0.33 3.54 -12.90
N LYS A 92 -1.02 2.67 -13.63
CA LYS A 92 -1.89 3.07 -14.75
C LYS A 92 -2.97 4.07 -14.35
N ARG A 93 -3.50 3.94 -13.15
CA ARG A 93 -4.56 4.81 -12.61
C ARG A 93 -4.01 6.04 -11.91
N ASP A 94 -2.70 6.19 -11.90
CA ASP A 94 -2.02 7.29 -11.21
C ASP A 94 -2.41 7.42 -9.74
N LEU A 95 -2.59 6.29 -9.07
CA LEU A 95 -2.92 6.25 -7.65
C LEU A 95 -1.71 6.66 -6.80
N PRO A 96 -1.92 7.42 -5.73
CA PRO A 96 -0.89 7.60 -4.70
C PRO A 96 -0.48 6.25 -4.13
N ILE A 97 0.81 5.94 -4.14
CA ILE A 97 1.34 4.66 -3.67
C ILE A 97 2.10 4.86 -2.37
N ILE A 98 1.72 4.11 -1.34
CA ILE A 98 2.43 4.01 -0.07
C ILE A 98 3.02 2.61 0.01
N VAL A 99 4.35 2.52 0.10
CA VAL A 99 5.06 1.26 0.29
C VAL A 99 5.39 1.09 1.76
N VAL A 100 4.94 -0.01 2.34
CA VAL A 100 5.13 -0.30 3.76
C VAL A 100 6.12 -1.46 3.91
N ASN A 101 7.28 -1.19 4.49
CA ASN A 101 8.32 -2.19 4.71
C ASN A 101 8.04 -2.99 5.98
N LEU A 102 7.75 -4.28 5.82
CA LEU A 102 7.42 -5.17 6.94
C LEU A 102 8.62 -5.46 7.85
N ASN A 103 9.85 -5.29 7.33
CA ASN A 103 11.09 -5.39 8.12
C ASN A 103 11.41 -4.14 8.95
N GLY A 104 10.56 -3.11 8.91
CA GLY A 104 10.73 -1.88 9.67
C GLY A 104 11.63 -0.82 9.02
N ALA A 105 12.10 -1.02 7.80
CA ALA A 105 12.89 -0.01 7.09
C ALA A 105 12.05 1.25 6.84
N ARG A 106 12.65 2.41 7.04
CA ARG A 106 12.00 3.73 6.91
C ARG A 106 12.23 4.38 5.55
N TYR A 107 12.86 3.65 4.63
CA TYR A 107 13.21 4.07 3.28
C TYR A 107 13.01 2.89 2.33
N LYS A 108 13.13 3.13 1.03
CA LYS A 108 13.03 2.06 0.04
C LYS A 108 14.05 0.97 0.33
N ASP A 109 13.56 -0.25 0.48
CA ASP A 109 14.42 -1.43 0.60
C ASP A 109 14.83 -1.89 -0.79
N GLU A 110 16.11 -1.70 -1.12
CA GLU A 110 16.64 -1.99 -2.46
C GLU A 110 16.63 -3.49 -2.79
N ASP A 111 16.64 -4.36 -1.78
CA ASP A 111 16.62 -5.80 -1.97
C ASP A 111 15.22 -6.39 -2.07
N LEU A 112 14.26 -5.83 -1.34
CA LEU A 112 12.92 -6.40 -1.20
C LEU A 112 11.86 -5.69 -2.05
N CYS A 113 12.04 -4.41 -2.38
CA CYS A 113 11.05 -3.67 -3.14
C CYS A 113 10.94 -4.22 -4.57
N PRO A 114 9.72 -4.46 -5.08
CA PRO A 114 9.56 -4.84 -6.48
C PRO A 114 10.17 -3.81 -7.44
N ALA A 115 10.95 -4.28 -8.40
CA ALA A 115 11.68 -3.42 -9.34
C ALA A 115 10.77 -2.49 -10.17
N ILE A 116 9.52 -2.86 -10.37
CA ILE A 116 8.55 -2.01 -11.07
C ILE A 116 8.32 -0.66 -10.38
N LEU A 117 8.67 -0.54 -9.10
CA LEU A 117 8.56 0.69 -8.32
C LEU A 117 9.85 1.50 -8.23
N ASP A 118 10.94 1.07 -8.89
CA ASP A 118 12.25 1.72 -8.72
C ASP A 118 12.23 3.21 -9.04
N ASP A 119 11.54 3.61 -10.09
CA ASP A 119 11.45 5.01 -10.52
C ASP A 119 10.04 5.61 -10.33
N GLU A 120 9.14 4.87 -9.69
CA GLU A 120 7.77 5.33 -9.49
C GLU A 120 7.65 6.26 -8.28
N LEU A 121 6.78 7.26 -8.42
CA LEU A 121 6.47 8.18 -7.33
C LEU A 121 5.71 7.44 -6.23
N ALA A 122 6.39 7.15 -5.14
CA ALA A 122 5.85 6.44 -3.99
C ALA A 122 6.52 6.92 -2.71
N VAL A 123 5.82 6.90 -1.59
CA VAL A 123 6.42 7.12 -0.27
C VAL A 123 6.65 5.78 0.41
N HIS A 124 7.85 5.56 0.93
CA HIS A 124 8.26 4.35 1.63
C HIS A 124 8.30 4.60 3.13
N VAL A 125 7.59 3.78 3.89
CA VAL A 125 7.46 3.90 5.34
C VAL A 125 7.67 2.55 6.02
N SER A 126 7.98 2.58 7.32
CA SER A 126 8.04 1.37 8.14
C SER A 126 6.63 0.88 8.49
N PHE A 127 6.52 -0.42 8.81
CA PHE A 127 5.28 -1.00 9.31
C PHE A 127 5.01 -0.53 10.74
N ASN A 128 4.36 0.60 10.85
CA ASN A 128 3.95 1.20 12.12
C ASN A 128 2.68 2.01 11.90
N GLN A 129 1.72 1.86 12.79
CA GLN A 129 0.41 2.51 12.68
C GLN A 129 0.49 4.03 12.54
N LYS A 130 1.35 4.69 13.31
CA LYS A 130 1.43 6.16 13.34
C LYS A 130 1.94 6.74 12.03
N ILE A 131 3.00 6.17 11.46
CA ILE A 131 3.55 6.67 10.20
C ILE A 131 2.66 6.30 9.01
N ILE A 132 2.01 5.14 9.03
CA ILE A 132 1.06 4.75 7.98
C ILE A 132 -0.14 5.69 8.00
N ASP A 133 -0.68 6.00 9.17
CA ASP A 133 -1.79 6.95 9.33
C ASP A 133 -1.41 8.35 8.82
N LYS A 134 -0.21 8.82 9.16
CA LYS A 134 0.31 10.09 8.64
C LYS A 134 0.40 10.08 7.11
N ALA A 135 0.95 9.02 6.54
CA ALA A 135 1.05 8.89 5.08
C ALA A 135 -0.32 8.87 4.41
N LEU A 136 -1.30 8.15 4.98
CA LEU A 136 -2.66 8.14 4.47
C LEU A 136 -3.30 9.52 4.46
N ASN A 137 -3.05 10.32 5.48
CA ASN A 137 -3.61 11.68 5.58
C ASN A 137 -2.93 12.71 4.68
N GLU A 138 -1.67 12.51 4.30
CA GLU A 138 -0.87 13.53 3.62
C GLU A 138 -0.46 13.17 2.18
N TRP A 139 -0.18 11.89 1.92
CA TRP A 139 0.48 11.50 0.67
C TRP A 139 -0.37 11.76 -0.58
N GLU A 140 -1.67 11.64 -0.49
CA GLU A 140 -2.57 11.93 -1.62
C GLU A 140 -2.36 13.35 -2.17
N SER A 141 -2.31 14.33 -1.29
CA SER A 141 -2.06 15.74 -1.67
C SER A 141 -0.64 15.97 -2.17
N ILE A 142 0.35 15.37 -1.52
CA ILE A 142 1.76 15.47 -1.90
C ILE A 142 1.98 14.84 -3.27
N HIS A 143 1.44 13.64 -3.49
CA HIS A 143 1.49 12.93 -4.77
C HIS A 143 0.93 13.80 -5.91
N SER A 144 -0.25 14.36 -5.71
CA SER A 144 -0.88 15.25 -6.70
C SER A 144 0.00 16.45 -7.05
N ALA A 145 0.57 17.11 -6.04
CA ALA A 145 1.47 18.24 -6.25
C ALA A 145 2.75 17.83 -6.98
N TYR A 146 3.36 16.72 -6.58
CA TYR A 146 4.60 16.22 -7.19
C TYR A 146 4.40 15.75 -8.65
N LYS A 147 3.25 15.14 -8.95
CA LYS A 147 2.90 14.80 -10.34
C LYS A 147 2.82 16.02 -11.23
N LYS A 148 2.22 17.12 -10.77
CA LYS A 148 2.16 18.38 -11.51
C LYS A 148 3.54 18.98 -11.75
N GLU A 149 4.49 18.75 -10.83
CA GLU A 149 5.87 19.19 -10.95
C GLU A 149 6.74 18.21 -11.78
N GLY A 150 6.20 17.12 -12.26
CA GLY A 150 6.93 16.10 -13.01
C GLY A 150 7.91 15.27 -12.17
N LYS A 151 7.74 15.24 -10.85
CA LYS A 151 8.61 14.47 -9.95
C LYS A 151 8.31 12.98 -10.03
N THR A 152 9.36 12.19 -9.92
CA THR A 152 9.32 10.73 -9.89
C THR A 152 10.22 10.21 -8.77
N GLY A 153 10.25 8.92 -8.59
CA GLY A 153 11.19 8.23 -7.70
C GLY A 153 10.67 7.98 -6.30
N PRO A 154 11.47 7.30 -5.46
CA PRO A 154 11.10 6.97 -4.11
C PRO A 154 11.26 8.18 -3.19
N TYR A 155 10.26 8.37 -2.33
CA TYR A 155 10.27 9.38 -1.26
C TYR A 155 10.21 8.68 0.09
N ARG A 156 10.62 9.39 1.12
CA ARG A 156 10.55 8.93 2.51
C ARG A 156 10.30 10.11 3.43
N TYR A 157 9.78 9.84 4.60
CA TYR A 157 9.76 10.81 5.68
C TYR A 157 11.15 10.88 6.34
N ASN A 158 11.55 12.07 6.80
CA ASN A 158 12.81 12.24 7.52
C ASN A 158 12.72 11.67 8.94
N GLU A 159 13.88 11.48 9.58
CA GLU A 159 13.95 10.94 10.92
C GLU A 159 13.28 11.85 11.97
N GLU A 160 13.27 13.15 11.74
CA GLU A 160 12.58 14.11 12.64
C GLU A 160 11.07 13.87 12.67
N THR A 161 10.48 13.52 11.53
CA THR A 161 9.06 13.16 11.44
C THR A 161 8.76 11.93 12.29
N TYR A 162 9.58 10.88 12.17
CA TYR A 162 9.43 9.68 12.99
C TYR A 162 9.58 10.00 14.47
N LYS A 163 10.59 10.78 14.83
CA LYS A 163 10.84 11.19 16.21
C LYS A 163 9.66 11.99 16.79
N ALA A 164 9.07 12.88 16.00
CA ALA A 164 7.90 13.64 16.41
C ALA A 164 6.67 12.75 16.67
N LEU A 165 6.60 11.59 16.03
CA LEU A 165 5.56 10.58 16.26
C LEU A 165 5.87 9.64 17.43
N GLY A 166 7.03 9.81 18.08
CA GLY A 166 7.48 8.94 19.16
C GLY A 166 8.04 7.59 18.69
N LEU A 167 8.58 7.55 17.49
CA LEU A 167 9.14 6.35 16.85
C LEU A 167 10.66 6.39 16.76
#